data_9f65d3e084ed15ed4e189b3382170ffe
#
_entry.id   9f65d3e084ed15ed4e189b3382170ffe
#
_cell.length_a   1.000
_cell.length_b   1.000
_cell.length_c   1.000
_cell.angle_alpha   90.00
_cell.angle_beta   90.00
_cell.angle_gamma   90.00
#
_symmetry.space_group_name_H-M   'P 1'
#
loop_
_entity.id
_entity.type
_entity.pdbx_description
1 polymer ?
#
loop_
_entity_poly.entity_id
_entity_poly.type
_entity_poly.pdbx_seq_one_letter_code
_entity_poly.pdbx_strand_id
1 'polypeptide(L)'
;MPTNSKNFITRQKKRLNAFMHRRPHRTFRLTRRSDYIRPLVLPGNFSFTGEVTKLLWKNKKTFVLLAVIYITLYAFLIGIQSQESYATVGETLKTSGGDFFSGAWGTISQAGLLLVSAISSNYGSQSTETQQIFSIVIFLMTWLTTVWLLRNILAGHKVKLRDGLYNSGAPIFSTIIIVLFAAIQLIPVGIAFIGYSAALNTGLLDGGVASMLFWLCAGLLTVLSLYWITSSLFAMIIITLPGMYPYQAIKTAGDIMVGRRVKVLLRWLWMALIIVVASAVVVIPIILLDMGIKNLWPAIEWLPI
;
A
#
# COMPACT_ATOMS: atom_id res chain seq x y z
N MET A 1 -34.28 48.58 30.77
CA MET A 1 -34.56 47.53 29.76
C MET A 1 -33.27 47.06 29.06
N PRO A 2 -32.57 46.05 29.58
CA PRO A 2 -31.48 45.41 28.82
C PRO A 2 -31.59 43.87 28.77
N THR A 3 -32.80 43.28 28.73
CA THR A 3 -32.95 41.81 28.78
C THR A 3 -33.08 41.13 27.43
N ASN A 4 -33.22 41.90 26.33
CA ASN A 4 -33.54 41.32 25.02
C ASN A 4 -32.31 40.86 24.21
N SER A 5 -31.13 41.46 24.38
CA SER A 5 -29.93 41.14 23.62
C SER A 5 -29.27 39.84 24.04
N LYS A 6 -29.27 39.55 25.35
CA LYS A 6 -28.73 38.26 25.88
C LYS A 6 -29.56 37.08 25.39
N ASN A 7 -30.88 37.22 25.33
CA ASN A 7 -31.78 36.16 24.83
C ASN A 7 -31.60 35.92 23.32
N PHE A 8 -31.30 36.95 22.54
CA PHE A 8 -31.03 36.80 21.11
C PHE A 8 -29.73 36.07 20.84
N ILE A 9 -28.66 36.41 21.52
CA ILE A 9 -27.35 35.75 21.38
C ILE A 9 -27.45 34.29 21.81
N THR A 10 -28.15 34.00 22.90
CA THR A 10 -28.36 32.63 23.37
C THR A 10 -29.17 31.78 22.38
N ARG A 11 -30.21 32.36 21.77
CA ARG A 11 -31.02 31.71 20.72
C ARG A 11 -30.19 31.44 19.47
N GLN A 12 -29.36 32.38 19.04
CA GLN A 12 -28.43 32.18 17.87
C GLN A 12 -27.40 31.10 18.16
N LYS A 13 -26.82 31.08 19.35
CA LYS A 13 -25.89 30.04 19.78
C LYS A 13 -26.51 28.66 19.81
N LYS A 14 -27.78 28.57 20.30
CA LYS A 14 -28.53 27.31 20.31
C LYS A 14 -28.92 26.83 18.92
N ARG A 15 -29.27 27.73 17.99
CA ARG A 15 -29.51 27.40 16.57
C ARG A 15 -28.25 26.96 15.88
N LEU A 16 -27.11 27.63 16.11
CA LEU A 16 -25.81 27.28 15.55
C LEU A 16 -25.35 25.90 16.05
N ASN A 17 -25.51 25.62 17.33
CA ASN A 17 -25.20 24.33 17.91
C ASN A 17 -26.10 23.22 17.34
N ALA A 18 -27.41 23.45 17.22
CA ALA A 18 -28.34 22.52 16.62
C ALA A 18 -28.01 22.25 15.13
N PHE A 19 -27.63 23.27 14.38
CA PHE A 19 -27.20 23.12 12.99
C PHE A 19 -25.89 22.33 12.88
N MET A 20 -24.94 22.57 13.77
CA MET A 20 -23.67 21.87 13.81
C MET A 20 -23.83 20.41 14.22
N HIS A 21 -24.81 20.07 15.09
CA HIS A 21 -25.12 18.69 15.46
C HIS A 21 -25.86 17.91 14.36
N ARG A 22 -26.62 18.57 13.49
CA ARG A 22 -27.37 17.92 12.39
C ARG A 22 -26.51 17.26 11.32
N ARG A 23 -25.26 17.69 11.12
CA ARG A 23 -24.35 17.16 10.07
C ARG A 23 -22.93 16.99 10.59
N PRO A 24 -22.71 16.09 11.56
CA PRO A 24 -21.39 15.96 12.18
C PRO A 24 -20.28 15.46 11.23
N HIS A 25 -20.64 14.81 10.10
CA HIS A 25 -19.68 14.10 9.24
C HIS A 25 -19.35 14.79 7.92
N ARG A 26 -19.95 15.94 7.58
CA ARG A 26 -19.81 16.56 6.24
C ARG A 26 -19.02 17.86 6.18
N THR A 27 -18.52 18.40 7.28
CA THR A 27 -17.80 19.68 7.27
C THR A 27 -16.35 19.51 7.68
N PHE A 28 -15.43 20.06 6.87
CA PHE A 28 -13.99 20.17 7.18
C PHE A 28 -13.71 20.86 8.53
N ARG A 29 -14.63 21.63 9.04
CA ARG A 29 -14.54 22.34 10.33
C ARG A 29 -14.67 21.42 11.55
N LEU A 30 -15.10 20.18 11.37
CA LEU A 30 -15.20 19.17 12.45
C LEU A 30 -13.88 18.91 13.18
N THR A 31 -12.74 19.04 12.49
CA THR A 31 -11.43 18.86 13.08
C THR A 31 -11.01 19.96 14.05
N ARG A 32 -11.66 21.13 13.99
CA ARG A 32 -11.40 22.31 14.82
C ARG A 32 -12.45 22.53 15.93
N ARG A 33 -13.43 21.66 16.03
CA ARG A 33 -14.47 21.78 17.08
C ARG A 33 -13.94 21.19 18.39
N SER A 34 -13.94 22.00 19.42
CA SER A 34 -13.54 21.59 20.79
C SER A 34 -14.49 20.59 21.42
N ASP A 35 -15.74 20.52 20.93
CA ASP A 35 -16.81 19.64 21.42
C ASP A 35 -16.88 18.28 20.70
N TYR A 36 -16.09 18.07 19.65
CA TYR A 36 -16.07 16.83 18.89
C TYR A 36 -14.89 15.94 19.30
N ILE A 37 -15.17 14.93 20.10
CA ILE A 37 -14.22 13.89 20.44
C ILE A 37 -14.34 12.76 19.40
N ARG A 38 -13.27 12.52 18.64
CA ARG A 38 -13.26 11.41 17.68
C ARG A 38 -13.20 10.09 18.44
N PRO A 39 -14.15 9.17 18.26
CA PRO A 39 -14.17 7.91 19.01
C PRO A 39 -12.96 6.98 18.67
N LEU A 40 -12.32 7.18 17.51
CA LEU A 40 -11.19 6.39 17.06
C LEU A 40 -9.89 7.20 17.16
N VAL A 41 -9.07 6.87 18.16
CA VAL A 41 -7.69 7.35 18.28
C VAL A 41 -6.81 6.35 17.53
N LEU A 42 -6.11 6.85 16.52
CA LEU A 42 -5.16 6.04 15.78
C LEU A 42 -3.85 5.93 16.58
N PRO A 43 -3.30 4.72 16.86
CA PRO A 43 -2.06 4.55 17.60
C PRO A 43 -0.87 5.18 16.87
N GLY A 44 0.24 5.44 17.56
CA GLY A 44 1.48 5.92 16.95
C GLY A 44 2.08 4.88 15.98
N ASN A 45 2.98 5.32 15.09
CA ASN A 45 3.56 4.44 14.06
C ASN A 45 4.26 3.20 14.65
N PHE A 46 5.10 3.38 15.68
CA PHE A 46 5.81 2.27 16.34
C PHE A 46 4.86 1.36 17.13
N SER A 47 3.89 1.93 17.85
CA SER A 47 2.87 1.15 18.56
C SER A 47 2.05 0.31 17.61
N PHE A 48 1.64 0.90 16.47
CA PHE A 48 0.92 0.20 15.43
C PHE A 48 1.73 -0.98 14.86
N THR A 49 3.01 -0.76 14.54
CA THR A 49 3.90 -1.84 14.06
C THR A 49 4.02 -2.95 15.10
N GLY A 50 4.20 -2.60 16.38
CA GLY A 50 4.29 -3.58 17.48
C GLY A 50 3.00 -4.41 17.62
N GLU A 51 1.83 -3.78 17.54
CA GLU A 51 0.53 -4.46 17.59
C GLU A 51 0.35 -5.43 16.41
N VAL A 52 0.68 -5.00 15.18
CA VAL A 52 0.60 -5.84 13.97
C VAL A 52 1.54 -7.04 14.10
N THR A 53 2.80 -6.81 14.47
CA THR A 53 3.79 -7.89 14.65
C THR A 53 3.35 -8.89 15.71
N LYS A 54 2.85 -8.41 16.86
CA LYS A 54 2.32 -9.26 17.94
C LYS A 54 1.14 -10.10 17.48
N LEU A 55 0.20 -9.52 16.68
CA LEU A 55 -0.94 -10.22 16.11
C LEU A 55 -0.51 -11.34 15.15
N LEU A 56 0.42 -11.02 14.24
CA LEU A 56 0.95 -11.98 13.28
C LEU A 56 1.70 -13.11 13.98
N TRP A 57 2.54 -12.78 14.97
CA TRP A 57 3.29 -13.78 15.74
C TRP A 57 2.39 -14.72 16.55
N LYS A 58 1.32 -14.18 17.14
CA LYS A 58 0.31 -14.98 17.86
C LYS A 58 -0.36 -15.99 16.94
N ASN A 59 -0.58 -15.65 15.66
CA ASN A 59 -1.27 -16.49 14.67
C ASN A 59 -0.32 -17.01 13.57
N LYS A 60 0.99 -17.12 13.89
CA LYS A 60 2.04 -17.46 12.90
C LYS A 60 1.75 -18.72 12.09
N LYS A 61 1.21 -19.77 12.72
CA LYS A 61 0.88 -21.04 12.02
C LYS A 61 -0.09 -20.81 10.86
N THR A 62 -1.14 -20.01 11.08
CA THR A 62 -2.16 -19.72 10.06
C THR A 62 -1.57 -18.89 8.92
N PHE A 63 -0.78 -17.85 9.23
CA PHE A 63 -0.21 -16.98 8.20
C PHE A 63 0.95 -17.63 7.44
N VAL A 64 1.79 -18.45 8.11
CA VAL A 64 2.85 -19.21 7.43
C VAL A 64 2.23 -20.24 6.48
N LEU A 65 1.20 -20.98 6.93
CA LEU A 65 0.53 -21.95 6.06
C LEU A 65 -0.17 -21.26 4.88
N LEU A 66 -0.79 -20.08 5.11
CA LEU A 66 -1.34 -19.26 4.04
C LEU A 66 -0.27 -18.86 3.02
N ALA A 67 0.89 -18.37 3.49
CA ALA A 67 2.01 -17.99 2.63
C ALA A 67 2.50 -19.19 1.81
N VAL A 68 2.70 -20.36 2.44
CA VAL A 68 3.15 -21.58 1.74
C VAL A 68 2.17 -21.95 0.62
N ILE A 69 0.85 -21.95 0.89
CA ILE A 69 -0.16 -22.29 -0.13
C ILE A 69 -0.07 -21.32 -1.32
N TYR A 70 -0.04 -20.01 -1.06
CA TYR A 70 -0.02 -19.02 -2.16
C TYR A 70 1.31 -18.97 -2.89
N ILE A 71 2.45 -19.15 -2.21
CA ILE A 71 3.77 -19.30 -2.85
C ILE A 71 3.78 -20.53 -3.76
N THR A 72 3.23 -21.66 -3.31
CA THR A 72 3.12 -22.88 -4.12
C THR A 72 2.24 -22.65 -5.34
N LEU A 73 1.07 -22.02 -5.18
CA LEU A 73 0.19 -21.67 -6.30
C LEU A 73 0.87 -20.72 -7.28
N TYR A 74 1.59 -19.74 -6.78
CA TYR A 74 2.36 -18.79 -7.57
C TYR A 74 3.42 -19.52 -8.40
N ALA A 75 4.21 -20.38 -7.77
CA ALA A 75 5.26 -21.16 -8.42
C ALA A 75 4.71 -22.08 -9.52
N PHE A 76 3.54 -22.70 -9.30
CA PHE A 76 2.92 -23.59 -10.29
C PHE A 76 2.28 -22.83 -11.46
N LEU A 77 1.61 -21.71 -11.23
CA LEU A 77 0.81 -21.02 -12.26
C LEU A 77 1.59 -19.94 -13.01
N ILE A 78 2.56 -19.34 -12.36
CA ILE A 78 3.34 -18.21 -12.92
C ILE A 78 4.78 -18.65 -13.22
N GLY A 79 5.27 -19.64 -12.48
CA GLY A 79 6.64 -20.11 -12.58
C GLY A 79 7.56 -19.52 -11.52
N ILE A 80 8.70 -20.16 -11.35
CA ILE A 80 9.78 -19.69 -10.49
C ILE A 80 10.52 -18.61 -11.27
N GLN A 81 10.83 -17.52 -10.61
CA GLN A 81 11.54 -16.37 -11.19
C GLN A 81 12.81 -16.75 -11.93
N SER A 82 13.06 -16.07 -13.06
CA SER A 82 14.28 -16.30 -13.85
C SER A 82 15.53 -15.91 -13.06
N GLN A 83 16.61 -16.66 -13.23
CA GLN A 83 17.92 -16.38 -12.64
C GLN A 83 18.47 -14.98 -12.96
N GLU A 84 18.07 -14.39 -14.09
CA GLU A 84 18.45 -13.03 -14.50
C GLU A 84 18.10 -11.97 -13.47
N SER A 85 16.94 -12.09 -12.81
CA SER A 85 16.52 -11.12 -11.77
C SER A 85 17.42 -11.18 -10.54
N TYR A 86 17.86 -12.38 -10.14
CA TYR A 86 18.79 -12.55 -9.03
C TYR A 86 20.21 -12.09 -9.38
N ALA A 87 20.68 -12.37 -10.60
CA ALA A 87 21.97 -11.93 -11.09
C ALA A 87 22.05 -10.39 -11.11
N THR A 88 21.02 -9.72 -11.64
CA THR A 88 20.95 -8.25 -11.69
C THR A 88 20.97 -7.61 -10.31
N VAL A 89 20.21 -8.17 -9.35
CA VAL A 89 20.22 -7.68 -7.96
C VAL A 89 21.57 -7.96 -7.30
N GLY A 90 22.19 -9.11 -7.57
CA GLY A 90 23.50 -9.48 -7.07
C GLY A 90 24.60 -8.55 -7.58
N GLU A 91 24.63 -8.25 -8.88
CA GLU A 91 25.59 -7.29 -9.48
C GLU A 91 25.38 -5.88 -8.92
N THR A 92 24.13 -5.45 -8.78
CA THR A 92 23.81 -4.15 -8.19
C THR A 92 24.28 -4.06 -6.73
N LEU A 93 24.09 -5.13 -5.95
CA LEU A 93 24.56 -5.19 -4.57
C LEU A 93 26.07 -5.14 -4.47
N LYS A 94 26.78 -5.84 -5.38
CA LYS A 94 28.24 -5.86 -5.44
C LYS A 94 28.80 -4.47 -5.78
N THR A 95 28.21 -3.81 -6.78
CA THR A 95 28.63 -2.45 -7.20
C THR A 95 28.30 -1.43 -6.11
N SER A 96 27.07 -1.43 -5.58
CA SER A 96 26.63 -0.51 -4.53
C SER A 96 27.32 -0.76 -3.19
N GLY A 97 27.71 -2.00 -2.88
CA GLY A 97 28.48 -2.34 -1.69
C GLY A 97 29.88 -1.71 -1.72
N GLY A 98 30.55 -1.72 -2.86
CA GLY A 98 31.84 -1.02 -3.05
C GLY A 98 31.71 0.49 -2.85
N ASP A 99 30.66 1.08 -3.41
CA ASP A 99 30.38 2.51 -3.33
C ASP A 99 29.93 2.98 -1.93
N PHE A 100 29.29 2.12 -1.17
CA PHE A 100 28.95 2.39 0.23
C PHE A 100 30.19 2.64 1.09
N PHE A 101 31.23 1.81 0.92
CA PHE A 101 32.49 1.98 1.63
C PHE A 101 33.32 3.17 1.13
N SER A 102 33.08 3.63 -0.10
CA SER A 102 33.71 4.84 -0.67
C SER A 102 33.01 6.16 -0.33
N GLY A 103 31.87 6.11 0.38
CA GLY A 103 31.12 7.29 0.82
C GLY A 103 30.26 7.96 -0.28
N ALA A 104 30.01 7.29 -1.39
CA ALA A 104 29.20 7.79 -2.50
C ALA A 104 27.69 7.63 -2.22
N TRP A 105 27.11 8.57 -1.46
CA TRP A 105 25.68 8.53 -1.07
C TRP A 105 24.69 8.54 -2.24
N GLY A 106 25.09 9.04 -3.41
CA GLY A 106 24.27 9.05 -4.63
C GLY A 106 23.93 7.64 -5.13
N THR A 107 24.87 6.71 -5.02
CA THR A 107 24.70 5.32 -5.44
C THR A 107 23.81 4.51 -4.50
N ILE A 108 23.74 4.89 -3.21
CA ILE A 108 22.83 4.25 -2.24
C ILE A 108 21.36 4.49 -2.61
N SER A 109 21.03 5.70 -3.06
CA SER A 109 19.66 6.00 -3.52
C SER A 109 19.31 5.21 -4.79
N GLN A 110 20.26 5.05 -5.71
CA GLN A 110 20.13 4.20 -6.90
C GLN A 110 19.98 2.72 -6.53
N ALA A 111 20.77 2.22 -5.59
CA ALA A 111 20.65 0.85 -5.08
C ALA A 111 19.29 0.59 -4.43
N GLY A 112 18.77 1.54 -3.67
CA GLY A 112 17.42 1.48 -3.10
C GLY A 112 16.33 1.46 -4.16
N LEU A 113 16.44 2.29 -5.21
CA LEU A 113 15.53 2.30 -6.35
C LEU A 113 15.60 1.00 -7.14
N LEU A 114 16.81 0.45 -7.36
CA LEU A 114 17.01 -0.83 -8.05
C LEU A 114 16.46 -2.00 -7.24
N LEU A 115 16.58 -1.99 -5.92
CA LEU A 115 16.00 -3.00 -5.04
C LEU A 115 14.47 -2.94 -5.08
N VAL A 116 13.89 -1.75 -5.05
CA VAL A 116 12.44 -1.55 -5.24
C VAL A 116 12.01 -1.97 -6.65
N SER A 117 12.79 -1.63 -7.69
CA SER A 117 12.52 -2.05 -9.06
C SER A 117 12.64 -3.56 -9.23
N ALA A 118 13.64 -4.20 -8.64
CA ALA A 118 13.80 -5.65 -8.67
C ALA A 118 12.65 -6.37 -7.98
N ILE A 119 12.15 -5.84 -6.86
CA ILE A 119 10.94 -6.35 -6.20
C ILE A 119 9.70 -6.12 -7.07
N SER A 120 9.67 -5.02 -7.85
CA SER A 120 8.54 -4.62 -8.69
C SER A 120 8.61 -5.19 -10.11
N SER A 121 9.81 -5.35 -10.70
CA SER A 121 10.03 -5.78 -12.09
C SER A 121 9.73 -7.25 -12.35
N ASN A 122 9.55 -8.01 -11.26
CA ASN A 122 9.07 -9.38 -11.34
C ASN A 122 7.68 -9.52 -12.00
N TYR A 123 7.01 -8.39 -12.26
CA TYR A 123 5.70 -8.37 -12.88
C TYR A 123 5.71 -8.01 -14.38
N GLY A 124 6.87 -7.67 -14.99
CA GLY A 124 6.77 -6.92 -16.24
C GLY A 124 7.54 -7.40 -17.46
N SER A 125 8.68 -8.04 -17.36
CA SER A 125 9.56 -8.09 -18.54
C SER A 125 9.59 -9.39 -19.34
N GLN A 126 9.12 -10.50 -18.81
CA GLN A 126 9.09 -11.79 -19.54
C GLN A 126 7.86 -12.69 -19.25
N SER A 127 6.86 -12.21 -18.50
CA SER A 127 5.68 -13.00 -18.21
C SER A 127 4.70 -12.97 -19.38
N THR A 128 4.19 -14.14 -19.78
CA THR A 128 3.11 -14.24 -20.77
C THR A 128 1.85 -13.55 -20.25
N GLU A 129 0.95 -13.12 -21.17
CA GLU A 129 -0.33 -12.51 -20.79
C GLU A 129 -1.12 -13.39 -19.82
N THR A 130 -1.09 -14.71 -20.03
CA THR A 130 -1.74 -15.69 -19.15
C THR A 130 -1.16 -15.68 -17.75
N GLN A 131 0.17 -15.59 -17.60
CA GLN A 131 0.84 -15.51 -16.30
C GLN A 131 0.49 -14.21 -15.57
N GLN A 132 0.36 -13.09 -16.29
CA GLN A 132 -0.06 -11.81 -15.73
C GLN A 132 -1.49 -11.89 -15.17
N ILE A 133 -2.42 -12.51 -15.90
CA ILE A 133 -3.79 -12.74 -15.43
C ILE A 133 -3.79 -13.59 -14.16
N PHE A 134 -3.04 -14.71 -14.14
CA PHE A 134 -2.95 -15.55 -12.94
C PHE A 134 -2.34 -14.80 -11.76
N SER A 135 -1.33 -13.96 -11.98
CA SER A 135 -0.72 -13.16 -10.91
C SER A 135 -1.72 -12.21 -10.25
N ILE A 136 -2.54 -11.53 -11.05
CA ILE A 136 -3.61 -10.65 -10.55
C ILE A 136 -4.64 -11.45 -9.74
N VAL A 137 -5.07 -12.60 -10.25
CA VAL A 137 -6.05 -13.46 -9.55
C VAL A 137 -5.48 -13.95 -8.22
N ILE A 138 -4.25 -14.48 -8.20
CA ILE A 138 -3.59 -14.96 -6.99
C ILE A 138 -3.42 -13.80 -5.99
N PHE A 139 -3.00 -12.63 -6.45
CA PHE A 139 -2.88 -11.44 -5.60
C PHE A 139 -4.22 -11.07 -4.95
N LEU A 140 -5.30 -11.01 -5.72
CA LEU A 140 -6.64 -10.70 -5.21
C LEU A 140 -7.12 -11.76 -4.21
N MET A 141 -6.91 -13.04 -4.50
CA MET A 141 -7.27 -14.13 -3.59
C MET A 141 -6.46 -14.09 -2.29
N THR A 142 -5.15 -13.83 -2.38
CA THR A 142 -4.29 -13.65 -1.21
C THR A 142 -4.77 -12.48 -0.35
N TRP A 143 -5.07 -11.34 -0.97
CA TRP A 143 -5.61 -10.17 -0.31
C TRP A 143 -6.92 -10.48 0.41
N LEU A 144 -7.90 -11.03 -0.30
CA LEU A 144 -9.22 -11.35 0.24
C LEU A 144 -9.15 -12.34 1.40
N THR A 145 -8.34 -13.41 1.24
CA THR A 145 -8.15 -14.41 2.30
C THR A 145 -7.51 -13.78 3.53
N THR A 146 -6.48 -12.97 3.33
CA THR A 146 -5.78 -12.27 4.43
C THR A 146 -6.73 -11.32 5.18
N VAL A 147 -7.50 -10.52 4.45
CA VAL A 147 -8.47 -9.58 5.06
C VAL A 147 -9.57 -10.34 5.80
N TRP A 148 -10.09 -11.43 5.22
CA TRP A 148 -11.11 -12.25 5.87
C TRP A 148 -10.59 -12.88 7.17
N LEU A 149 -9.38 -13.48 7.15
CA LEU A 149 -8.74 -14.07 8.32
C LEU A 149 -8.47 -13.02 9.40
N LEU A 150 -7.87 -11.88 9.05
CA LEU A 150 -7.58 -10.81 10.00
C LEU A 150 -8.85 -10.29 10.67
N ARG A 151 -9.90 -10.08 9.90
CA ARG A 151 -11.18 -9.61 10.43
C ARG A 151 -11.76 -10.57 11.47
N ASN A 152 -11.77 -11.87 11.16
CA ASN A 152 -12.32 -12.87 12.08
C ASN A 152 -11.43 -13.08 13.32
N ILE A 153 -10.09 -13.03 13.15
CA ILE A 153 -9.14 -13.09 14.27
C ILE A 153 -9.31 -11.88 15.21
N LEU A 154 -9.47 -10.68 14.64
CA LEU A 154 -9.72 -9.45 15.41
C LEU A 154 -11.08 -9.47 16.12
N ALA A 155 -12.08 -10.14 15.54
CA ALA A 155 -13.37 -10.38 16.17
C ALA A 155 -13.32 -11.45 17.29
N GLY A 156 -12.16 -12.09 17.50
CA GLY A 156 -11.99 -13.11 18.54
C GLY A 156 -12.44 -14.51 18.12
N HIS A 157 -12.80 -14.71 16.85
CA HIS A 157 -13.21 -16.03 16.37
C HIS A 157 -12.00 -16.95 16.15
N LYS A 158 -12.17 -18.23 16.51
CA LYS A 158 -11.21 -19.28 16.17
C LYS A 158 -11.50 -19.75 14.74
N VAL A 159 -10.70 -19.29 13.79
CA VAL A 159 -10.85 -19.61 12.36
C VAL A 159 -9.76 -20.57 11.89
N LYS A 160 -10.14 -21.50 11.02
CA LYS A 160 -9.20 -22.36 10.29
C LYS A 160 -8.86 -21.73 8.95
N LEU A 161 -7.67 -21.99 8.44
CA LEU A 161 -7.24 -21.46 7.14
C LEU A 161 -8.18 -21.90 6.00
N ARG A 162 -8.66 -23.15 6.03
CA ARG A 162 -9.63 -23.68 5.05
C ARG A 162 -10.88 -22.80 4.94
N ASP A 163 -11.39 -22.32 6.06
CA ASP A 163 -12.59 -21.49 6.09
C ASP A 163 -12.31 -20.11 5.43
N GLY A 164 -11.10 -19.59 5.62
CA GLY A 164 -10.64 -18.38 4.95
C GLY A 164 -10.53 -18.54 3.43
N LEU A 165 -9.91 -19.62 2.96
CA LEU A 165 -9.78 -19.90 1.53
C LEU A 165 -11.14 -20.07 0.85
N TYR A 166 -12.08 -20.77 1.49
CA TYR A 166 -13.41 -21.00 0.94
C TYR A 166 -14.26 -19.73 0.90
N ASN A 167 -14.31 -18.97 1.99
CA ASN A 167 -15.20 -17.82 2.11
C ASN A 167 -14.63 -16.53 1.46
N SER A 168 -13.34 -16.47 1.21
CA SER A 168 -12.71 -15.27 0.64
C SER A 168 -13.03 -15.04 -0.83
N GLY A 169 -13.41 -16.09 -1.57
CA GLY A 169 -13.76 -15.99 -2.98
C GLY A 169 -15.07 -15.26 -3.28
N ALA A 170 -16.00 -15.20 -2.30
CA ALA A 170 -17.32 -14.61 -2.52
C ALA A 170 -17.29 -13.14 -3.01
N PRO A 171 -16.49 -12.22 -2.45
CA PRO A 171 -16.49 -10.81 -2.88
C PRO A 171 -15.51 -10.52 -4.05
N ILE A 172 -14.99 -11.53 -4.80
CA ILE A 172 -13.95 -11.30 -5.81
C ILE A 172 -14.40 -10.32 -6.90
N PHE A 173 -15.60 -10.51 -7.47
CA PHE A 173 -16.13 -9.62 -8.51
C PHE A 173 -16.34 -8.19 -8.00
N SER A 174 -16.88 -8.06 -6.80
CA SER A 174 -17.08 -6.76 -6.16
C SER A 174 -15.75 -6.06 -5.88
N THR A 175 -14.72 -6.81 -5.52
CA THR A 175 -13.36 -6.28 -5.31
C THR A 175 -12.74 -5.84 -6.64
N ILE A 176 -12.90 -6.60 -7.73
CA ILE A 176 -12.43 -6.19 -9.07
C ILE A 176 -13.03 -4.84 -9.48
N ILE A 177 -14.32 -4.61 -9.24
CA ILE A 177 -14.97 -3.31 -9.54
C ILE A 177 -14.30 -2.17 -8.75
N ILE A 178 -13.97 -2.40 -7.47
CA ILE A 178 -13.27 -1.39 -6.65
C ILE A 178 -11.84 -1.17 -7.14
N VAL A 179 -11.14 -2.23 -7.56
CA VAL A 179 -9.79 -2.14 -8.15
C VAL A 179 -9.82 -1.34 -9.44
N LEU A 180 -10.79 -1.57 -10.34
CA LEU A 180 -10.98 -0.77 -11.56
C LEU A 180 -11.25 0.71 -11.22
N PHE A 181 -12.08 0.97 -10.21
CA PHE A 181 -12.31 2.33 -9.74
C PHE A 181 -11.03 2.97 -9.16
N ALA A 182 -10.21 2.21 -8.43
CA ALA A 182 -8.92 2.67 -7.94
C ALA A 182 -7.93 2.93 -9.09
N ALA A 183 -7.96 2.12 -10.16
CA ALA A 183 -7.14 2.35 -11.36
C ALA A 183 -7.50 3.67 -12.06
N ILE A 184 -8.78 4.03 -12.14
CA ILE A 184 -9.22 5.35 -12.64
C ILE A 184 -8.65 6.48 -11.79
N GLN A 185 -8.57 6.30 -10.48
CA GLN A 185 -7.99 7.31 -9.57
C GLN A 185 -6.47 7.48 -9.71
N LEU A 186 -5.78 6.51 -10.32
CA LEU A 186 -4.36 6.59 -10.65
C LEU A 186 -4.08 7.27 -11.99
N ILE A 187 -5.09 7.58 -12.81
CA ILE A 187 -4.90 8.27 -14.09
C ILE A 187 -4.09 9.56 -13.95
N PRO A 188 -4.32 10.45 -12.95
CA PRO A 188 -3.53 11.68 -12.85
C PRO A 188 -2.03 11.41 -12.66
N VAL A 189 -1.65 10.41 -11.87
CA VAL A 189 -0.24 10.04 -11.71
C VAL A 189 0.31 9.38 -12.99
N GLY A 190 -0.51 8.62 -13.71
CA GLY A 190 -0.16 8.08 -15.03
C GLY A 190 0.15 9.18 -16.04
N ILE A 191 -0.66 10.25 -16.08
CA ILE A 191 -0.43 11.42 -16.92
C ILE A 191 0.89 12.11 -16.54
N ALA A 192 1.18 12.26 -15.23
CA ALA A 192 2.44 12.80 -14.75
C ALA A 192 3.65 11.96 -15.20
N PHE A 193 3.51 10.63 -15.20
CA PHE A 193 4.56 9.71 -15.63
C PHE A 193 4.81 9.77 -17.15
N ILE A 194 3.76 9.81 -17.96
CA ILE A 194 3.86 10.00 -19.42
C ILE A 194 4.47 11.37 -19.72
N GLY A 195 4.04 12.41 -19.02
CA GLY A 195 4.60 13.76 -19.13
C GLY A 195 6.09 13.78 -18.76
N TYR A 196 6.53 13.03 -17.77
CA TYR A 196 7.94 12.89 -17.41
C TYR A 196 8.76 12.28 -18.54
N SER A 197 8.28 11.20 -19.15
CA SER A 197 8.95 10.56 -20.28
C SER A 197 9.08 11.51 -21.49
N ALA A 198 8.03 12.28 -21.77
CA ALA A 198 8.06 13.29 -22.82
C ALA A 198 9.02 14.46 -22.49
N ALA A 199 9.04 14.91 -21.25
CA ALA A 199 9.89 15.98 -20.78
C ALA A 199 11.38 15.62 -20.82
N LEU A 200 11.73 14.35 -20.56
CA LEU A 200 13.10 13.84 -20.74
C LEU A 200 13.54 13.94 -22.21
N ASN A 201 12.67 13.51 -23.15
CA ASN A 201 13.01 13.50 -24.59
C ASN A 201 13.11 14.91 -25.19
N THR A 202 12.46 15.90 -24.59
CA THR A 202 12.47 17.29 -25.09
C THR A 202 13.48 18.20 -24.41
N GLY A 203 14.27 17.69 -23.44
CA GLY A 203 15.20 18.51 -22.64
C GLY A 203 14.51 19.51 -21.70
N LEU A 204 13.21 19.40 -21.51
CA LEU A 204 12.44 20.32 -20.65
C LEU A 204 12.85 20.25 -19.17
N LEU A 205 13.49 19.13 -18.76
CA LEU A 205 13.98 18.92 -17.40
C LEU A 205 15.41 19.44 -17.17
N ASP A 206 16.11 19.94 -18.21
CA ASP A 206 17.50 20.37 -18.11
C ASP A 206 17.69 21.69 -17.33
N GLY A 207 16.62 22.24 -16.81
CA GLY A 207 16.63 23.40 -15.91
C GLY A 207 15.66 24.50 -16.30
N GLY A 208 15.65 25.56 -15.49
CA GLY A 208 14.82 26.75 -15.72
C GLY A 208 13.39 26.64 -15.16
N VAL A 209 12.58 27.67 -15.47
CA VAL A 209 11.21 27.81 -14.96
C VAL A 209 10.30 26.68 -15.45
N ALA A 210 10.50 26.18 -16.67
CA ALA A 210 9.71 25.11 -17.25
C ALA A 210 9.86 23.79 -16.45
N SER A 211 11.08 23.44 -16.06
CA SER A 211 11.36 22.28 -15.20
C SER A 211 10.67 22.40 -13.84
N MET A 212 10.74 23.59 -13.20
CA MET A 212 10.06 23.82 -11.92
C MET A 212 8.55 23.69 -12.02
N LEU A 213 7.92 24.24 -13.07
CA LEU A 213 6.48 24.13 -13.32
C LEU A 213 6.08 22.67 -13.55
N PHE A 214 6.88 21.94 -14.33
CA PHE A 214 6.64 20.52 -14.55
C PHE A 214 6.60 19.73 -13.23
N TRP A 215 7.61 19.87 -12.37
CA TRP A 215 7.67 19.17 -11.09
C TRP A 215 6.53 19.57 -10.14
N LEU A 216 6.11 20.84 -10.17
CA LEU A 216 4.97 21.30 -9.38
C LEU A 216 3.68 20.64 -9.88
N CYS A 217 3.42 20.62 -11.18
CA CYS A 217 2.24 19.98 -11.76
C CYS A 217 2.24 18.45 -11.50
N ALA A 218 3.36 17.78 -11.75
CA ALA A 218 3.51 16.35 -11.50
C ALA A 218 3.31 16.00 -10.03
N GLY A 219 3.85 16.83 -9.13
CA GLY A 219 3.64 16.69 -7.68
C GLY A 219 2.18 16.84 -7.27
N LEU A 220 1.47 17.84 -7.81
CA LEU A 220 0.04 18.03 -7.54
C LEU A 220 -0.81 16.86 -8.04
N LEU A 221 -0.55 16.35 -9.25
CA LEU A 221 -1.24 15.20 -9.82
C LEU A 221 -1.00 13.93 -8.97
N THR A 222 0.24 13.74 -8.51
CA THR A 222 0.60 12.62 -7.62
C THR A 222 -0.13 12.72 -6.28
N VAL A 223 -0.13 13.89 -5.63
CA VAL A 223 -0.85 14.12 -4.37
C VAL A 223 -2.36 13.91 -4.54
N LEU A 224 -2.93 14.34 -5.67
CA LEU A 224 -4.34 14.13 -5.98
C LEU A 224 -4.69 12.64 -6.08
N SER A 225 -3.90 11.86 -6.83
CA SER A 225 -4.08 10.41 -6.94
C SER A 225 -3.94 9.71 -5.59
N LEU A 226 -2.90 10.04 -4.81
CA LEU A 226 -2.69 9.49 -3.47
C LEU A 226 -3.84 9.84 -2.51
N TYR A 227 -4.39 11.04 -2.61
CA TYR A 227 -5.54 11.45 -1.82
C TYR A 227 -6.80 10.62 -2.14
N TRP A 228 -7.04 10.31 -3.40
CA TRP A 228 -8.21 9.52 -3.81
C TRP A 228 -8.05 8.03 -3.50
N ILE A 229 -6.89 7.46 -3.81
CA ILE A 229 -6.66 6.01 -3.67
C ILE A 229 -6.76 5.56 -2.20
N THR A 230 -6.45 6.42 -1.23
CA THR A 230 -6.56 6.07 0.20
C THR A 230 -7.96 5.60 0.59
N SER A 231 -9.03 6.19 0.02
CA SER A 231 -10.40 5.75 0.29
C SER A 231 -10.73 4.43 -0.41
N SER A 232 -10.24 4.22 -1.63
CA SER A 232 -10.50 3.01 -2.41
C SER A 232 -9.83 1.77 -1.81
N LEU A 233 -8.62 1.92 -1.26
CA LEU A 233 -7.96 0.83 -0.52
C LEU A 233 -8.75 0.42 0.73
N PHE A 234 -9.39 1.37 1.45
CA PHE A 234 -10.30 1.01 2.52
C PHE A 234 -11.59 0.37 2.01
N ALA A 235 -12.09 0.80 0.85
CA ALA A 235 -13.26 0.17 0.23
C ALA A 235 -13.00 -1.31 -0.09
N MET A 236 -11.75 -1.67 -0.51
CA MET A 236 -11.35 -3.07 -0.70
C MET A 236 -11.39 -3.92 0.58
N ILE A 237 -11.24 -3.30 1.74
CA ILE A 237 -11.41 -4.00 3.03
C ILE A 237 -12.90 -4.10 3.38
N ILE A 238 -13.66 -3.00 3.22
CA ILE A 238 -15.07 -2.91 3.58
C ILE A 238 -15.94 -3.85 2.73
N ILE A 239 -15.60 -4.04 1.46
CA ILE A 239 -16.35 -4.93 0.55
C ILE A 239 -16.37 -6.40 1.01
N THR A 240 -15.41 -6.82 1.84
CA THR A 240 -15.39 -8.16 2.42
C THR A 240 -16.43 -8.38 3.51
N LEU A 241 -17.15 -7.31 3.93
CA LEU A 241 -18.24 -7.42 4.88
C LEU A 241 -19.48 -8.04 4.19
N PRO A 242 -20.22 -8.94 4.87
CA PRO A 242 -21.40 -9.56 4.29
C PRO A 242 -22.46 -8.51 3.92
N GLY A 243 -23.07 -8.64 2.75
CA GLY A 243 -24.13 -7.75 2.27
C GLY A 243 -23.66 -6.39 1.75
N MET A 244 -22.36 -6.15 1.60
CA MET A 244 -21.84 -4.88 1.07
C MET A 244 -21.74 -4.90 -0.45
N TYR A 245 -22.28 -3.83 -1.07
CA TYR A 245 -22.13 -3.58 -2.51
C TYR A 245 -20.98 -2.61 -2.79
N PRO A 246 -20.33 -2.66 -3.98
CA PRO A 246 -19.16 -1.83 -4.31
C PRO A 246 -19.40 -0.34 -4.08
N TYR A 247 -20.54 0.19 -4.52
CA TYR A 247 -20.88 1.60 -4.33
C TYR A 247 -20.99 1.99 -2.85
N GLN A 248 -21.63 1.14 -2.03
CA GLN A 248 -21.75 1.39 -0.60
C GLN A 248 -20.38 1.32 0.09
N ALA A 249 -19.53 0.35 -0.30
CA ALA A 249 -18.19 0.22 0.24
C ALA A 249 -17.34 1.47 -0.03
N ILE A 250 -17.39 2.01 -1.26
CA ILE A 250 -16.67 3.24 -1.64
C ILE A 250 -17.19 4.45 -0.83
N LYS A 251 -18.51 4.58 -0.71
CA LYS A 251 -19.13 5.67 0.05
C LYS A 251 -18.75 5.60 1.53
N THR A 252 -18.89 4.44 2.15
CA THR A 252 -18.55 4.22 3.57
C THR A 252 -17.08 4.45 3.82
N ALA A 253 -16.20 3.97 2.92
CA ALA A 253 -14.77 4.23 2.99
C ALA A 253 -14.46 5.73 2.93
N GLY A 254 -15.12 6.45 2.04
CA GLY A 254 -15.02 7.91 1.94
C GLY A 254 -15.38 8.60 3.24
N ASP A 255 -16.50 8.22 3.85
CA ASP A 255 -17.00 8.80 5.12
C ASP A 255 -16.03 8.52 6.29
N ILE A 256 -15.49 7.31 6.40
CA ILE A 256 -14.50 6.93 7.43
C ILE A 256 -13.21 7.73 7.27
N MET A 257 -12.80 8.00 6.03
CA MET A 257 -11.54 8.69 5.70
C MET A 257 -11.59 10.20 5.84
N VAL A 258 -12.75 10.82 6.01
CA VAL A 258 -12.88 12.28 6.18
C VAL A 258 -11.99 12.77 7.34
N GLY A 259 -11.06 13.67 7.03
CA GLY A 259 -10.13 14.29 7.99
C GLY A 259 -9.04 13.36 8.55
N ARG A 260 -8.87 12.14 8.02
CA ARG A 260 -7.86 11.16 8.46
C ARG A 260 -6.92 10.70 7.35
N ARG A 261 -7.19 11.06 6.07
CA ARG A 261 -6.48 10.55 4.90
C ARG A 261 -4.96 10.68 5.01
N VAL A 262 -4.45 11.86 5.38
CA VAL A 262 -3.00 12.08 5.51
C VAL A 262 -2.39 11.20 6.60
N LYS A 263 -3.04 11.06 7.75
CA LYS A 263 -2.54 10.21 8.84
C LYS A 263 -2.49 8.73 8.44
N VAL A 264 -3.48 8.28 7.68
CA VAL A 264 -3.53 6.90 7.16
C VAL A 264 -2.47 6.71 6.09
N LEU A 265 -2.34 7.65 5.15
CA LEU A 265 -1.31 7.62 4.11
C LEU A 265 0.09 7.53 4.70
N LEU A 266 0.41 8.37 5.70
CA LEU A 266 1.71 8.32 6.38
C LEU A 266 1.97 6.97 7.06
N ARG A 267 0.94 6.32 7.59
CA ARG A 267 1.10 4.97 8.16
C ARG A 267 1.33 3.90 7.11
N TRP A 268 0.67 4.01 5.97
CA TRP A 268 0.93 3.08 4.88
C TRP A 268 2.34 3.24 4.32
N LEU A 269 2.80 4.48 4.16
CA LEU A 269 4.20 4.76 3.79
C LEU A 269 5.17 4.21 4.85
N TRP A 270 4.84 4.38 6.12
CA TRP A 270 5.63 3.81 7.22
C TRP A 270 5.68 2.28 7.17
N MET A 271 4.52 1.63 6.98
CA MET A 271 4.47 0.17 6.85
C MET A 271 5.18 -0.34 5.59
N ALA A 272 5.03 0.36 4.46
CA ALA A 272 5.76 0.04 3.24
C ALA A 272 7.28 0.12 3.47
N LEU A 273 7.76 1.18 4.14
CA LEU A 273 9.17 1.32 4.50
C LEU A 273 9.65 0.14 5.38
N ILE A 274 8.87 -0.23 6.40
CA ILE A 274 9.21 -1.38 7.26
C ILE A 274 9.26 -2.68 6.46
N ILE A 275 8.32 -2.90 5.54
CA ILE A 275 8.30 -4.10 4.69
C ILE A 275 9.53 -4.13 3.80
N VAL A 276 9.90 -3.01 3.17
CA VAL A 276 11.11 -2.90 2.34
C VAL A 276 12.37 -3.19 3.16
N VAL A 277 12.50 -2.60 4.34
CA VAL A 277 13.65 -2.87 5.24
C VAL A 277 13.69 -4.33 5.69
N ALA A 278 12.54 -4.88 6.08
CA ALA A 278 12.46 -6.28 6.50
C ALA A 278 12.78 -7.25 5.35
N SER A 279 12.30 -6.97 4.14
CA SER A 279 12.65 -7.78 2.96
C SER A 279 14.13 -7.67 2.61
N ALA A 280 14.72 -6.47 2.69
CA ALA A 280 16.16 -6.29 2.49
C ALA A 280 16.99 -7.10 3.49
N VAL A 281 16.62 -7.09 4.78
CA VAL A 281 17.30 -7.87 5.83
C VAL A 281 17.26 -9.37 5.56
N VAL A 282 16.23 -9.88 4.88
CA VAL A 282 16.12 -11.31 4.53
C VAL A 282 16.80 -11.61 3.19
N VAL A 283 16.53 -10.82 2.16
CA VAL A 283 16.97 -11.08 0.79
C VAL A 283 18.47 -10.86 0.62
N ILE A 284 19.04 -9.80 1.21
CA ILE A 284 20.47 -9.49 1.07
C ILE A 284 21.35 -10.64 1.59
N PRO A 285 21.16 -11.20 2.79
CA PRO A 285 21.96 -12.34 3.25
C PRO A 285 21.82 -13.58 2.35
N ILE A 286 20.61 -13.84 1.82
CA ILE A 286 20.38 -14.98 0.92
C ILE A 286 21.18 -14.81 -0.37
N ILE A 287 21.16 -13.62 -0.99
CA ILE A 287 21.94 -13.33 -2.20
C ILE A 287 23.45 -13.43 -1.93
N LEU A 288 23.93 -12.89 -0.80
CA LEU A 288 25.33 -12.98 -0.42
C LEU A 288 25.79 -14.43 -0.19
N LEU A 289 24.92 -15.25 0.41
CA LEU A 289 25.19 -16.69 0.59
C LEU A 289 25.23 -17.42 -0.76
N ASP A 290 24.27 -17.15 -1.66
CA ASP A 290 24.26 -17.72 -3.00
C ASP A 290 25.54 -17.37 -3.78
N MET A 291 25.93 -16.09 -3.78
CA MET A 291 27.18 -15.63 -4.38
C MET A 291 28.41 -16.28 -3.76
N GLY A 292 28.44 -16.40 -2.42
CA GLY A 292 29.55 -17.04 -1.70
C GLY A 292 29.67 -18.53 -2.05
N ILE A 293 28.55 -19.24 -2.11
CA ILE A 293 28.53 -20.68 -2.45
C ILE A 293 28.97 -20.90 -3.91
N LYS A 294 28.49 -20.11 -4.86
CA LYS A 294 28.86 -20.18 -6.27
C LYS A 294 30.33 -19.87 -6.50
N ASN A 295 30.89 -18.91 -5.76
CA ASN A 295 32.36 -18.63 -5.81
C ASN A 295 33.19 -19.79 -5.27
N LEU A 296 32.73 -20.51 -4.25
CA LEU A 296 33.42 -21.65 -3.66
C LEU A 296 33.25 -22.93 -4.49
N TRP A 297 32.14 -23.06 -5.19
CA TRP A 297 31.77 -24.28 -5.93
C TRP A 297 31.11 -23.93 -7.28
N PRO A 298 31.91 -23.61 -8.32
CA PRO A 298 31.40 -23.23 -9.64
C PRO A 298 30.49 -24.26 -10.32
N ALA A 299 30.60 -25.54 -9.93
CA ALA A 299 29.73 -26.59 -10.46
C ALA A 299 28.22 -26.43 -10.12
N ILE A 300 27.87 -25.50 -9.20
CA ILE A 300 26.49 -25.30 -8.74
C ILE A 300 25.86 -24.02 -9.37
N GLU A 301 26.51 -23.39 -10.35
CA GLU A 301 25.99 -22.17 -11.01
C GLU A 301 24.58 -22.35 -11.62
N TRP A 302 24.21 -23.58 -11.99
CA TRP A 302 22.90 -23.87 -12.56
C TRP A 302 21.77 -23.98 -11.52
N LEU A 303 22.08 -24.06 -10.22
CA LEU A 303 21.09 -24.19 -9.16
C LEU A 303 20.74 -22.80 -8.62
N PRO A 304 19.49 -22.29 -8.78
CA PRO A 304 19.02 -21.15 -8.03
C PRO A 304 18.77 -21.59 -6.58
N ILE A 305 19.56 -21.07 -5.66
CA ILE A 305 19.37 -21.29 -4.22
C ILE A 305 18.53 -20.13 -3.68
#